data_3715543e550aa5fd75a35d39b302a48d
#
_entry.id   3715543e550aa5fd75a35d39b302a48d
#
_cell.length_a   1.000
_cell.length_b   1.000
_cell.length_c   1.000
_cell.angle_alpha   90.00
_cell.angle_beta   90.00
_cell.angle_gamma   90.00
#
_symmetry.space_group_name_H-M   'P 1'
#
loop_
_entity.id
_entity.type
_entity.pdbx_description
1 polymer ?
#
loop_
_entity_poly.entity_id
_entity_poly.type
_entity_poly.pdbx_seq_one_letter_code
_entity_poly.pdbx_strand_id
1 'polypeptide(L)'
;GNSLDKSCKHKYCHTGAKAQVQDVDSYEIVQMENVCRLCHGVHNHLERNYHTCNKHIVNCGSNFIFYMMDQYPEYRMICLDKLTYAGNLVTLNSVLHNPNFRFVKGDICDRKTVWALFEEETPDVVVNFAAESHVDRSIENPGIFLQTNIIGTAVLMDACRTYHTARFHQVSTDEVYGDLPLDRPDLLFTERTPICTSSPYSSSKAAADLLALSYYRTYGLPVTVSRCSNNYGPYQFPEKLIPLMIVNALNNKPLPVYVTGLNVRDWLYVKD
;
A
#
# COMPACT_ATOMS: atom_id res chain seq x y z
N GLY A 1 12.98 -32.43 -43.56
CA GLY A 1 14.03 -32.93 -42.71
C GLY A 1 14.48 -31.90 -41.70
N ASN A 2 14.69 -32.31 -40.51
CA ASN A 2 15.34 -31.76 -39.33
C ASN A 2 14.45 -31.23 -38.23
N SER A 3 14.18 -32.16 -37.34
CA SER A 3 13.82 -31.97 -35.95
C SER A 3 14.88 -31.17 -35.18
N LEU A 4 14.46 -30.26 -34.37
CA LEU A 4 15.24 -29.76 -33.25
C LEU A 4 14.41 -29.87 -31.97
N ASP A 5 14.52 -31.04 -31.37
CA ASP A 5 14.25 -31.30 -29.97
C ASP A 5 15.40 -30.68 -29.13
N LYS A 6 15.11 -29.76 -28.28
CA LYS A 6 15.99 -29.32 -27.18
C LYS A 6 15.24 -29.25 -25.89
N SER A 7 15.13 -30.41 -25.24
CA SER A 7 14.80 -30.51 -23.83
C SER A 7 15.81 -29.76 -22.96
N CYS A 8 15.40 -28.68 -22.34
CA CYS A 8 16.15 -28.00 -21.30
C CYS A 8 15.87 -28.70 -19.95
N LYS A 9 16.72 -29.62 -19.57
CA LYS A 9 16.70 -30.28 -18.25
C LYS A 9 17.43 -29.37 -17.25
N HIS A 10 16.70 -28.61 -16.44
CA HIS A 10 17.26 -28.04 -15.22
C HIS A 10 17.06 -29.03 -14.06
N LYS A 11 18.16 -29.63 -13.64
CA LYS A 11 18.28 -30.38 -12.38
C LYS A 11 18.31 -29.38 -11.24
N TYR A 12 17.24 -29.31 -10.44
CA TYR A 12 17.33 -28.78 -9.09
C TYR A 12 17.57 -29.92 -8.11
N CYS A 13 18.64 -29.76 -7.33
CA CYS A 13 19.04 -30.67 -6.28
C CYS A 13 18.01 -30.61 -5.14
N HIS A 14 17.28 -31.68 -4.90
CA HIS A 14 16.43 -31.84 -3.72
C HIS A 14 17.28 -32.33 -2.55
N THR A 15 17.48 -31.47 -1.54
CA THR A 15 17.71 -31.94 -0.17
C THR A 15 16.36 -31.99 0.51
N GLY A 16 16.01 -33.19 0.99
CA GLY A 16 14.67 -33.46 1.49
C GLY A 16 14.34 -32.78 2.82
N ALA A 17 13.27 -32.01 2.78
CA ALA A 17 12.39 -31.79 3.91
C ALA A 17 10.97 -31.91 3.37
N LYS A 18 10.23 -32.93 3.81
CA LYS A 18 8.79 -33.05 3.52
C LYS A 18 8.06 -31.96 4.30
N ALA A 19 7.83 -30.80 3.67
CA ALA A 19 6.82 -29.88 4.14
C ALA A 19 5.46 -30.43 3.69
N GLN A 20 4.60 -30.77 4.64
CA GLN A 20 3.19 -31.00 4.37
C GLN A 20 2.62 -29.70 3.82
N VAL A 21 2.19 -29.73 2.57
CA VAL A 21 1.38 -28.69 1.95
C VAL A 21 0.01 -28.76 2.62
N GLN A 22 -0.21 -27.90 3.63
CA GLN A 22 -1.56 -27.59 4.06
C GLN A 22 -2.18 -26.68 2.97
N ASP A 23 -3.44 -26.97 2.62
CA ASP A 23 -4.23 -26.21 1.67
C ASP A 23 -4.15 -24.69 1.97
N VAL A 24 -3.51 -23.95 1.07
CA VAL A 24 -3.33 -22.50 1.17
C VAL A 24 -4.36 -21.83 0.25
N ASP A 25 -5.65 -22.03 0.55
CA ASP A 25 -6.76 -21.37 -0.17
C ASP A 25 -7.34 -20.15 0.54
N SER A 26 -6.72 -19.65 1.62
CA SER A 26 -7.19 -18.47 2.31
C SER A 26 -6.13 -17.36 2.33
N TYR A 27 -6.15 -16.52 1.31
CA TYR A 27 -5.51 -15.20 1.39
C TYR A 27 -6.44 -14.27 2.15
N GLU A 28 -6.04 -13.81 3.34
CA GLU A 28 -6.74 -12.71 3.98
C GLU A 28 -6.42 -11.41 3.24
N ILE A 29 -7.26 -11.03 2.29
CA ILE A 29 -7.37 -9.66 1.82
C ILE A 29 -8.29 -8.97 2.82
N VAL A 30 -7.76 -8.01 3.56
CA VAL A 30 -8.43 -7.44 4.73
C VAL A 30 -8.93 -6.05 4.40
N GLN A 31 -10.17 -5.75 4.76
CA GLN A 31 -10.69 -4.39 4.77
C GLN A 31 -9.95 -3.55 5.82
N MET A 32 -9.86 -2.21 5.61
CA MET A 32 -9.11 -1.29 6.46
C MET A 32 -9.41 -1.40 7.96
N GLU A 33 -10.65 -1.68 8.34
CA GLU A 33 -11.08 -1.94 9.72
C GLU A 33 -10.31 -3.07 10.42
N ASN A 34 -9.81 -4.02 9.66
CA ASN A 34 -9.11 -5.19 10.21
C ASN A 34 -7.58 -5.00 10.26
N VAL A 35 -7.01 -3.94 9.67
CA VAL A 35 -5.56 -3.68 9.76
C VAL A 35 -5.12 -3.54 11.21
N CYS A 36 -5.87 -2.80 12.02
CA CYS A 36 -5.60 -2.67 13.45
C CYS A 36 -5.82 -3.98 14.23
N ARG A 37 -6.83 -4.79 13.88
CA ARG A 37 -7.06 -6.11 14.50
C ARG A 37 -5.97 -7.11 14.14
N LEU A 38 -5.45 -7.06 12.91
CA LEU A 38 -4.33 -7.90 12.49
C LEU A 38 -3.03 -7.54 13.23
N CYS A 39 -2.81 -6.25 13.51
CA CYS A 39 -1.71 -5.80 14.35
C CYS A 39 -1.84 -6.33 15.78
N HIS A 40 -3.08 -6.50 16.30
CA HIS A 40 -3.35 -7.08 17.62
C HIS A 40 -3.06 -8.60 17.70
N GLY A 41 -3.22 -9.33 16.61
CA GLY A 41 -3.01 -10.80 16.59
C GLY A 41 -1.56 -11.24 16.81
N VAL A 42 -0.60 -10.32 16.74
CA VAL A 42 0.82 -10.58 17.07
C VAL A 42 1.04 -10.31 18.57
N HIS A 43 0.32 -11.04 19.44
CA HIS A 43 0.46 -10.89 20.89
C HIS A 43 1.59 -11.75 21.45
N ASN A 44 2.59 -11.13 22.06
CA ASN A 44 3.01 -11.18 23.48
C ASN A 44 4.37 -10.50 23.67
N HIS A 45 4.42 -9.50 24.57
CA HIS A 45 5.58 -9.01 25.34
C HIS A 45 6.80 -8.39 24.62
N LEU A 46 6.60 -7.68 23.48
CA LEU A 46 7.68 -6.86 22.93
C LEU A 46 7.19 -5.41 22.77
N GLU A 47 8.03 -4.45 23.09
CA GLU A 47 7.86 -3.06 22.69
C GLU A 47 7.68 -3.04 21.17
N ARG A 48 6.52 -2.57 20.68
CA ARG A 48 6.20 -2.67 19.25
C ARG A 48 6.58 -1.41 18.53
N ASN A 49 7.45 -1.55 17.54
CA ASN A 49 7.82 -0.49 16.63
C ASN A 49 6.99 -0.62 15.34
N TYR A 50 6.11 0.36 15.10
CA TYR A 50 5.35 0.44 13.84
C TYR A 50 6.04 1.40 12.87
N HIS A 51 6.23 0.93 11.67
CA HIS A 51 6.81 1.72 10.59
C HIS A 51 5.78 1.93 9.49
N THR A 52 5.41 3.19 9.27
CA THR A 52 4.54 3.57 8.14
C THR A 52 5.38 4.23 7.06
N CYS A 53 5.36 3.65 5.87
CA CYS A 53 6.00 4.25 4.71
C CYS A 53 4.93 5.00 3.90
N ASN A 54 5.00 6.33 3.92
CA ASN A 54 4.08 7.18 3.18
C ASN A 54 4.84 7.97 2.12
N LYS A 55 4.41 7.91 0.87
CA LYS A 55 4.88 8.84 -0.16
C LYS A 55 4.04 10.11 -0.17
N HIS A 56 2.82 10.03 0.36
CA HIS A 56 1.91 11.15 0.50
C HIS A 56 1.34 11.13 1.92
N ILE A 57 1.87 11.97 2.81
CA ILE A 57 1.27 12.23 4.13
C ILE A 57 -0.04 12.99 3.92
N VAL A 58 -0.95 12.43 3.13
CA VAL A 58 -2.22 13.09 2.82
C VAL A 58 -3.30 12.03 2.80
N ASN A 59 -4.32 12.23 3.61
CA ASN A 59 -5.46 11.36 3.79
C ASN A 59 -5.17 10.05 4.56
N CYS A 60 -5.08 8.89 3.90
CA CYS A 60 -5.04 7.58 4.58
C CYS A 60 -3.87 7.44 5.55
N GLY A 61 -2.63 7.74 5.12
CA GLY A 61 -1.46 7.59 5.97
C GLY A 61 -1.46 8.51 7.19
N SER A 62 -1.85 9.79 7.05
CA SER A 62 -1.94 10.72 8.19
C SER A 62 -3.02 10.30 9.17
N ASN A 63 -4.21 9.96 8.67
CA ASN A 63 -5.32 9.53 9.54
C ASN A 63 -4.99 8.22 10.25
N PHE A 64 -4.29 7.29 9.58
CA PHE A 64 -3.80 6.08 10.21
C PHE A 64 -2.81 6.39 11.33
N ILE A 65 -1.84 7.30 11.11
CA ILE A 65 -0.90 7.73 12.17
C ILE A 65 -1.66 8.32 13.35
N PHE A 66 -2.59 9.24 13.13
CA PHE A 66 -3.37 9.86 14.21
C PHE A 66 -4.18 8.82 14.98
N TYR A 67 -4.85 7.93 14.28
CA TYR A 67 -5.61 6.85 14.89
C TYR A 67 -4.72 5.94 15.76
N MET A 68 -3.58 5.50 15.24
CA MET A 68 -2.65 4.63 15.97
C MET A 68 -2.06 5.33 17.19
N MET A 69 -1.68 6.60 17.08
CA MET A 69 -1.14 7.38 18.19
C MET A 69 -2.18 7.67 19.29
N ASP A 70 -3.47 7.76 18.92
CA ASP A 70 -4.57 7.96 19.87
C ASP A 70 -4.97 6.65 20.56
N GLN A 71 -5.13 5.59 19.79
CA GLN A 71 -5.62 4.31 20.30
C GLN A 71 -4.54 3.46 20.98
N TYR A 72 -3.27 3.65 20.60
CA TYR A 72 -2.12 2.87 21.07
C TYR A 72 -0.95 3.80 21.40
N PRO A 73 -1.10 4.65 22.42
CA PRO A 73 -0.12 5.70 22.73
C PRO A 73 1.25 5.13 23.18
N GLU A 74 1.31 3.86 23.57
CA GLU A 74 2.54 3.14 23.93
C GLU A 74 3.34 2.66 22.72
N TYR A 75 2.75 2.67 21.50
CA TYR A 75 3.45 2.21 20.31
C TYR A 75 4.39 3.27 19.77
N ARG A 76 5.61 2.84 19.42
CA ARG A 76 6.54 3.69 18.69
C ARG A 76 6.18 3.71 17.21
N MET A 77 5.86 4.88 16.70
CA MET A 77 5.46 5.10 15.31
C MET A 77 6.56 5.81 14.52
N ILE A 78 7.02 5.20 13.44
CA ILE A 78 7.99 5.81 12.52
C ILE A 78 7.33 6.06 11.18
N CYS A 79 7.35 7.30 10.71
CA CYS A 79 6.82 7.72 9.42
C CYS A 79 7.97 8.02 8.46
N LEU A 80 8.17 7.18 7.45
CA LEU A 80 9.08 7.44 6.33
C LEU A 80 8.31 8.05 5.17
N ASP A 81 8.65 9.27 4.75
CA ASP A 81 8.01 9.95 3.63
C ASP A 81 9.01 10.79 2.82
N LYS A 82 8.88 10.75 1.52
CA LYS A 82 9.75 11.51 0.60
C LYS A 82 9.39 13.00 0.55
N LEU A 83 8.19 13.39 0.99
CA LEU A 83 7.64 14.74 0.87
C LEU A 83 7.70 15.25 -0.57
N THR A 84 7.04 14.53 -1.48
CA THR A 84 6.88 14.97 -2.86
C THR A 84 5.83 16.09 -2.96
N TYR A 85 5.39 16.45 -4.15
CA TYR A 85 4.48 17.56 -4.41
C TYR A 85 3.20 17.58 -3.58
N ALA A 86 2.69 16.41 -3.18
CA ALA A 86 1.52 16.27 -2.33
C ALA A 86 1.86 16.05 -0.84
N GLY A 87 3.15 15.90 -0.49
CA GLY A 87 3.59 15.71 0.89
C GLY A 87 3.63 17.04 1.65
N ASN A 88 2.95 17.09 2.81
CA ASN A 88 2.95 18.27 3.67
C ASN A 88 3.16 17.86 5.13
N LEU A 89 4.35 18.14 5.65
CA LEU A 89 4.72 17.80 7.03
C LEU A 89 3.85 18.52 8.07
N VAL A 90 3.31 19.72 7.74
CA VAL A 90 2.40 20.46 8.63
C VAL A 90 1.17 19.63 9.02
N THR A 91 0.75 18.72 8.19
CA THR A 91 -0.34 17.77 8.50
C THR A 91 -0.08 16.98 9.80
N LEU A 92 1.19 16.69 10.10
CA LEU A 92 1.59 15.91 11.28
C LEU A 92 1.94 16.76 12.51
N ASN A 93 1.73 18.09 12.49
CA ASN A 93 2.12 18.98 13.59
C ASN A 93 1.62 18.53 14.97
N SER A 94 0.43 17.93 15.05
CA SER A 94 -0.13 17.46 16.31
C SER A 94 0.64 16.29 16.94
N VAL A 95 1.42 15.56 16.17
CA VAL A 95 2.16 14.37 16.62
C VAL A 95 3.69 14.53 16.53
N LEU A 96 4.20 15.55 15.84
CA LEU A 96 5.64 15.75 15.65
C LEU A 96 6.45 15.86 16.96
N HIS A 97 5.83 16.30 18.04
CA HIS A 97 6.48 16.45 19.35
C HIS A 97 6.19 15.29 20.31
N ASN A 98 5.45 14.26 19.85
CA ASN A 98 5.20 13.09 20.67
C ASN A 98 6.49 12.24 20.74
N PRO A 99 6.96 11.85 21.95
CA PRO A 99 8.20 11.07 22.11
C PRO A 99 8.15 9.70 21.43
N ASN A 100 6.94 9.16 21.22
CA ASN A 100 6.73 7.89 20.51
C ASN A 100 6.52 8.06 19.00
N PHE A 101 6.66 9.27 18.46
CA PHE A 101 6.57 9.52 17.02
C PHE A 101 7.90 10.00 16.45
N ARG A 102 8.30 9.41 15.33
CA ARG A 102 9.49 9.85 14.58
C ARG A 102 9.14 10.04 13.10
N PHE A 103 9.45 11.21 12.57
CA PHE A 103 9.40 11.46 11.13
C PHE A 103 10.80 11.31 10.51
N VAL A 104 10.87 10.58 9.40
CA VAL A 104 12.08 10.41 8.60
C VAL A 104 11.79 10.82 7.16
N LYS A 105 12.53 11.80 6.64
CA LYS A 105 12.45 12.17 5.24
C LYS A 105 13.31 11.21 4.40
N GLY A 106 12.68 10.43 3.54
CA GLY A 106 13.42 9.47 2.69
C GLY A 106 12.54 8.84 1.62
N ASP A 107 13.18 8.27 0.60
CA ASP A 107 12.52 7.56 -0.49
C ASP A 107 12.53 6.05 -0.22
N ILE A 108 11.38 5.38 -0.33
CA ILE A 108 11.30 3.91 -0.22
C ILE A 108 12.12 3.19 -1.30
N CYS A 109 12.44 3.87 -2.41
CA CYS A 109 13.32 3.34 -3.46
C CYS A 109 14.80 3.44 -3.10
N ASP A 110 15.17 4.25 -2.11
CA ASP A 110 16.54 4.35 -1.64
C ASP A 110 16.87 3.24 -0.66
N ARG A 111 17.43 2.16 -1.20
CA ARG A 111 17.81 0.97 -0.43
C ARG A 111 18.69 1.32 0.77
N LYS A 112 19.63 2.25 0.60
CA LYS A 112 20.57 2.64 1.67
C LYS A 112 19.84 3.28 2.84
N THR A 113 18.97 4.25 2.56
CA THR A 113 18.16 4.92 3.58
C THR A 113 17.21 3.93 4.28
N VAL A 114 16.53 3.06 3.53
CA VAL A 114 15.63 2.05 4.10
C VAL A 114 16.38 1.08 5.00
N TRP A 115 17.55 0.55 4.55
CA TRP A 115 18.35 -0.38 5.36
C TRP A 115 18.85 0.27 6.65
N ALA A 116 19.41 1.48 6.60
CA ALA A 116 19.85 2.19 7.79
C ALA A 116 18.70 2.42 8.80
N LEU A 117 17.51 2.73 8.28
CA LEU A 117 16.33 2.92 9.13
C LEU A 117 15.87 1.61 9.79
N PHE A 118 15.86 0.50 9.06
CA PHE A 118 15.49 -0.81 9.61
C PHE A 118 16.52 -1.35 10.59
N GLU A 119 17.81 -1.08 10.38
CA GLU A 119 18.87 -1.43 11.32
C GLU A 119 18.73 -0.65 12.64
N GLU A 120 18.39 0.64 12.57
CA GLU A 120 18.22 1.50 13.73
C GLU A 120 16.93 1.19 14.51
N GLU A 121 15.80 1.00 13.81
CA GLU A 121 14.47 0.98 14.43
C GLU A 121 13.89 -0.43 14.56
N THR A 122 14.40 -1.42 13.84
CA THR A 122 13.94 -2.82 13.85
C THR A 122 12.40 -2.96 13.91
N PRO A 123 11.66 -2.48 12.90
CA PRO A 123 10.21 -2.40 12.95
C PRO A 123 9.56 -3.79 13.00
N ASP A 124 8.61 -3.99 13.94
CA ASP A 124 7.81 -5.20 14.04
C ASP A 124 6.76 -5.29 12.94
N VAL A 125 6.18 -4.15 12.55
CA VAL A 125 5.14 -4.07 11.53
C VAL A 125 5.45 -2.93 10.57
N VAL A 126 5.32 -3.20 9.28
CA VAL A 126 5.43 -2.19 8.22
C VAL A 126 4.10 -2.07 7.48
N VAL A 127 3.55 -0.86 7.41
CA VAL A 127 2.34 -0.55 6.63
C VAL A 127 2.72 0.37 5.48
N ASN A 128 2.65 -0.13 4.25
CA ASN A 128 3.05 0.61 3.06
C ASN A 128 1.88 1.35 2.41
N PHE A 129 1.74 2.65 2.74
CA PHE A 129 0.86 3.58 2.02
C PHE A 129 1.57 4.28 0.86
N ALA A 130 2.90 4.16 0.76
CA ALA A 130 3.68 4.88 -0.22
C ALA A 130 3.36 4.43 -1.64
N ALA A 131 2.85 5.37 -2.45
CA ALA A 131 2.54 5.12 -3.86
C ALA A 131 2.45 6.41 -4.66
N GLU A 132 2.80 6.37 -5.95
CA GLU A 132 2.21 7.30 -6.92
C GLU A 132 0.77 6.88 -7.17
N SER A 133 -0.19 7.83 -7.14
CA SER A 133 -1.62 7.49 -7.11
C SER A 133 -2.51 8.31 -8.05
N HIS A 134 -1.96 9.19 -8.90
CA HIS A 134 -2.74 9.99 -9.82
C HIS A 134 -2.79 9.32 -11.20
N VAL A 135 -3.98 8.86 -11.61
CA VAL A 135 -4.15 8.08 -12.86
C VAL A 135 -3.64 8.83 -14.08
N ASP A 136 -4.06 10.11 -14.30
CA ASP A 136 -3.64 10.88 -15.47
C ASP A 136 -2.11 11.03 -15.54
N ARG A 137 -1.45 11.29 -14.41
CA ARG A 137 0.01 11.33 -14.34
C ARG A 137 0.65 9.97 -14.66
N SER A 138 -0.03 8.87 -14.39
CA SER A 138 0.47 7.55 -14.76
C SER A 138 0.46 7.31 -16.27
N ILE A 139 -0.47 7.96 -16.98
CA ILE A 139 -0.54 7.92 -18.44
C ILE A 139 0.60 8.76 -19.05
N GLU A 140 0.85 9.94 -18.48
CA GLU A 140 1.90 10.85 -18.95
C GLU A 140 3.31 10.32 -18.65
N ASN A 141 3.53 9.77 -17.44
CA ASN A 141 4.83 9.27 -16.98
C ASN A 141 4.70 7.98 -16.19
N PRO A 142 4.52 6.84 -16.83
CA PRO A 142 4.37 5.55 -16.15
C PRO A 142 5.63 5.12 -15.37
N GLY A 143 6.80 5.55 -15.79
CA GLY A 143 8.08 5.12 -15.21
C GLY A 143 8.20 5.41 -13.72
N ILE A 144 7.72 6.57 -13.25
CA ILE A 144 7.76 6.93 -11.82
C ILE A 144 6.83 6.04 -10.99
N PHE A 145 5.71 5.57 -11.56
CA PHE A 145 4.79 4.62 -10.91
C PHE A 145 5.43 3.25 -10.77
N LEU A 146 6.10 2.75 -11.79
CA LEU A 146 6.83 1.48 -11.71
C LEU A 146 7.95 1.57 -10.67
N GLN A 147 8.72 2.65 -10.69
CA GLN A 147 9.80 2.85 -9.74
C GLN A 147 9.28 2.89 -8.29
N THR A 148 8.27 3.69 -8.01
CA THR A 148 7.78 3.86 -6.64
C THR A 148 6.95 2.66 -6.19
N ASN A 149 5.92 2.29 -6.97
CA ASN A 149 4.93 1.34 -6.50
C ASN A 149 5.44 -0.10 -6.53
N ILE A 150 6.37 -0.43 -7.45
CA ILE A 150 6.90 -1.79 -7.57
C ILE A 150 8.28 -1.88 -6.91
N ILE A 151 9.26 -1.10 -7.40
CA ILE A 151 10.64 -1.20 -6.90
C ILE A 151 10.72 -0.74 -5.45
N GLY A 152 10.07 0.38 -5.08
CA GLY A 152 10.02 0.84 -3.69
C GLY A 152 9.39 -0.19 -2.75
N THR A 153 8.29 -0.83 -3.17
CA THR A 153 7.66 -1.92 -2.40
C THR A 153 8.60 -3.12 -2.26
N ALA A 154 9.32 -3.50 -3.32
CA ALA A 154 10.32 -4.57 -3.25
C ALA A 154 11.45 -4.25 -2.28
N VAL A 155 11.96 -3.02 -2.28
CA VAL A 155 12.99 -2.56 -1.33
C VAL A 155 12.52 -2.70 0.11
N LEU A 156 11.29 -2.27 0.41
CA LEU A 156 10.72 -2.42 1.76
C LEU A 156 10.58 -3.89 2.17
N MET A 157 10.06 -4.75 1.30
CA MET A 157 9.89 -6.17 1.61
C MET A 157 11.22 -6.91 1.76
N ASP A 158 12.25 -6.54 0.98
CA ASP A 158 13.60 -7.04 1.18
C ASP A 158 14.15 -6.67 2.56
N ALA A 159 13.93 -5.43 3.01
CA ALA A 159 14.29 -4.99 4.34
C ALA A 159 13.51 -5.76 5.42
N CYS A 160 12.19 -5.88 5.28
CA CYS A 160 11.35 -6.68 6.18
C CYS A 160 11.87 -8.12 6.33
N ARG A 161 12.24 -8.76 5.23
CA ARG A 161 12.81 -10.11 5.24
C ARG A 161 14.17 -10.15 5.96
N THR A 162 15.03 -9.17 5.68
CA THR A 162 16.40 -9.12 6.24
C THR A 162 16.38 -8.89 7.74
N TYR A 163 15.51 -8.02 8.22
CA TYR A 163 15.39 -7.64 9.63
C TYR A 163 14.28 -8.39 10.39
N HIS A 164 13.72 -9.45 9.78
CA HIS A 164 12.72 -10.33 10.39
C HIS A 164 11.48 -9.62 10.90
N THR A 165 11.03 -8.59 10.19
CA THR A 165 9.78 -7.88 10.49
C THR A 165 8.61 -8.86 10.58
N ALA A 166 7.83 -8.78 11.65
CA ALA A 166 6.77 -9.74 11.94
C ALA A 166 5.60 -9.65 10.96
N ARG A 167 5.36 -8.47 10.34
CA ARG A 167 4.29 -8.29 9.34
C ARG A 167 4.57 -7.13 8.38
N PHE A 168 4.26 -7.37 7.10
CA PHE A 168 4.19 -6.34 6.07
C PHE A 168 2.74 -6.19 5.59
N HIS A 169 2.19 -4.99 5.62
CA HIS A 169 0.87 -4.67 5.08
C HIS A 169 0.98 -3.76 3.87
N GLN A 170 0.45 -4.21 2.72
CA GLN A 170 0.39 -3.43 1.48
C GLN A 170 -0.98 -2.78 1.35
N VAL A 171 -1.04 -1.46 1.37
CA VAL A 171 -2.25 -0.72 1.02
C VAL A 171 -2.35 -0.60 -0.49
N SER A 172 -3.38 -1.21 -1.08
CA SER A 172 -3.64 -1.24 -2.51
C SER A 172 -4.98 -0.54 -2.84
N THR A 173 -5.57 -0.86 -3.98
CA THR A 173 -6.77 -0.21 -4.51
C THR A 173 -7.67 -1.23 -5.20
N ASP A 174 -8.97 -0.99 -5.22
CA ASP A 174 -9.97 -1.73 -6.00
C ASP A 174 -9.75 -1.59 -7.51
N GLU A 175 -9.08 -0.52 -7.97
CA GLU A 175 -8.77 -0.31 -9.39
C GLU A 175 -7.92 -1.43 -10.02
N VAL A 176 -7.33 -2.31 -9.21
CA VAL A 176 -6.66 -3.52 -9.72
C VAL A 176 -7.63 -4.52 -10.34
N TYR A 177 -8.91 -4.43 -9.99
CA TYR A 177 -9.96 -5.32 -10.53
C TYR A 177 -10.59 -4.82 -11.84
N GLY A 178 -10.33 -3.55 -12.23
CA GLY A 178 -10.92 -2.92 -13.40
C GLY A 178 -12.29 -2.32 -13.13
N ASP A 179 -13.19 -2.40 -14.10
CA ASP A 179 -14.50 -1.79 -14.05
C ASP A 179 -15.62 -2.82 -13.93
N LEU A 180 -16.68 -2.47 -13.22
CA LEU A 180 -17.93 -3.24 -13.19
C LEU A 180 -18.93 -2.64 -14.20
N PRO A 181 -19.71 -3.47 -14.90
CA PRO A 181 -20.77 -3.00 -15.78
C PRO A 181 -21.85 -2.22 -14.99
N LEU A 182 -22.21 -1.02 -15.49
CA LEU A 182 -23.18 -0.15 -14.80
C LEU A 182 -24.61 -0.72 -14.80
N ASP A 183 -24.93 -1.62 -15.72
CA ASP A 183 -26.19 -2.32 -15.84
C ASP A 183 -26.30 -3.57 -14.96
N ARG A 184 -25.27 -3.89 -14.20
CA ARG A 184 -25.18 -5.05 -13.30
C ARG A 184 -24.87 -4.63 -11.86
N PRO A 185 -25.82 -3.98 -11.16
CA PRO A 185 -25.64 -3.52 -9.77
C PRO A 185 -25.51 -4.68 -8.74
N ASP A 186 -25.76 -5.90 -9.17
CA ASP A 186 -25.58 -7.12 -8.40
C ASP A 186 -24.12 -7.59 -8.33
N LEU A 187 -23.25 -7.07 -9.21
CA LEU A 187 -21.83 -7.43 -9.22
C LEU A 187 -21.05 -6.57 -8.24
N LEU A 188 -20.24 -7.24 -7.44
CA LEU A 188 -19.31 -6.62 -6.48
C LEU A 188 -17.92 -7.20 -6.66
N PHE A 189 -16.89 -6.42 -6.36
CA PHE A 189 -15.55 -6.95 -6.23
C PHE A 189 -15.42 -7.80 -4.96
N THR A 190 -14.70 -8.87 -5.08
CA THR A 190 -14.34 -9.75 -3.97
C THR A 190 -12.84 -10.04 -4.03
N GLU A 191 -12.29 -10.66 -3.01
CA GLU A 191 -10.89 -11.09 -2.96
C GLU A 191 -10.54 -12.10 -4.06
N ARG A 192 -11.54 -12.78 -4.62
CA ARG A 192 -11.41 -13.77 -5.71
C ARG A 192 -11.60 -13.16 -7.09
N THR A 193 -11.98 -11.88 -7.17
CA THR A 193 -12.13 -11.20 -8.46
C THR A 193 -10.79 -11.18 -9.20
N PRO A 194 -10.72 -11.61 -10.46
CA PRO A 194 -9.50 -11.57 -11.25
C PRO A 194 -8.96 -10.15 -11.38
N ILE A 195 -7.63 -10.02 -11.37
CA ILE A 195 -6.96 -8.74 -11.64
C ILE A 195 -7.15 -8.40 -13.12
N CYS A 196 -7.70 -7.20 -13.40
CA CYS A 196 -7.99 -6.71 -14.75
C CYS A 196 -7.77 -5.20 -14.82
N THR A 197 -6.51 -4.78 -14.78
CA THR A 197 -6.13 -3.36 -14.65
C THR A 197 -6.39 -2.56 -15.92
N SER A 198 -6.84 -1.30 -15.78
CA SER A 198 -7.19 -0.40 -16.88
C SER A 198 -6.22 0.78 -17.06
N SER A 199 -5.24 0.97 -16.16
CA SER A 199 -4.30 2.09 -16.21
C SER A 199 -2.88 1.68 -15.79
N PRO A 200 -1.83 2.45 -16.16
CA PRO A 200 -0.48 2.22 -15.65
C PRO A 200 -0.40 2.28 -14.11
N TYR A 201 -1.20 3.16 -13.48
CA TYR A 201 -1.33 3.20 -12.02
C TYR A 201 -1.86 1.88 -11.46
N SER A 202 -3.04 1.44 -11.90
CA SER A 202 -3.65 0.20 -11.41
C SER A 202 -2.77 -1.02 -11.69
N SER A 203 -2.08 -1.05 -12.85
CA SER A 203 -1.11 -2.10 -13.18
C SER A 203 0.09 -2.10 -12.22
N SER A 204 0.60 -0.93 -11.86
CA SER A 204 1.71 -0.84 -10.89
C SER A 204 1.31 -1.29 -9.49
N LYS A 205 0.07 -1.00 -9.07
CA LYS A 205 -0.48 -1.46 -7.78
C LYS A 205 -0.72 -2.98 -7.79
N ALA A 206 -1.30 -3.51 -8.86
CA ALA A 206 -1.48 -4.96 -9.05
C ALA A 206 -0.14 -5.71 -9.04
N ALA A 207 0.89 -5.16 -9.68
CA ALA A 207 2.22 -5.74 -9.66
C ALA A 207 2.83 -5.76 -8.25
N ALA A 208 2.64 -4.69 -7.47
CA ALA A 208 3.05 -4.63 -6.06
C ALA A 208 2.32 -5.69 -5.21
N ASP A 209 1.01 -5.88 -5.41
CA ASP A 209 0.22 -6.89 -4.73
C ASP A 209 0.73 -8.31 -5.05
N LEU A 210 0.92 -8.61 -6.33
CA LEU A 210 1.43 -9.91 -6.77
C LEU A 210 2.84 -10.18 -6.25
N LEU A 211 3.68 -9.14 -6.19
CA LEU A 211 5.01 -9.22 -5.62
C LEU A 211 4.94 -9.52 -4.12
N ALA A 212 4.07 -8.85 -3.37
CA ALA A 212 3.87 -9.08 -1.94
C ALA A 212 3.43 -10.53 -1.67
N LEU A 213 2.48 -11.04 -2.44
CA LEU A 213 2.05 -12.44 -2.35
C LEU A 213 3.17 -13.42 -2.71
N SER A 214 4.05 -13.06 -3.67
CA SER A 214 5.21 -13.91 -4.00
C SER A 214 6.24 -13.95 -2.87
N TYR A 215 6.44 -12.84 -2.14
CA TYR A 215 7.33 -12.83 -0.97
C TYR A 215 6.81 -13.72 0.16
N TYR A 216 5.51 -13.75 0.37
CA TYR A 216 4.91 -14.69 1.30
C TYR A 216 5.18 -16.15 0.88
N ARG A 217 4.89 -16.49 -0.37
CA ARG A 217 5.03 -17.88 -0.88
C ARG A 217 6.48 -18.34 -0.95
N THR A 218 7.40 -17.44 -1.32
CA THR A 218 8.80 -17.80 -1.60
C THR A 218 9.66 -17.73 -0.36
N TYR A 219 9.44 -16.70 0.46
CA TYR A 219 10.32 -16.38 1.59
C TYR A 219 9.64 -16.53 2.96
N GLY A 220 8.34 -16.78 3.00
CA GLY A 220 7.57 -16.87 4.24
C GLY A 220 7.36 -15.52 4.95
N LEU A 221 7.59 -14.37 4.26
CA LEU A 221 7.32 -13.07 4.85
C LEU A 221 5.83 -12.93 5.12
N PRO A 222 5.37 -12.71 6.36
CA PRO A 222 3.96 -12.51 6.64
C PRO A 222 3.44 -11.23 6.00
N VAL A 223 2.60 -11.37 4.96
CA VAL A 223 2.06 -10.27 4.17
C VAL A 223 0.54 -10.24 4.25
N THR A 224 -0.02 -9.03 4.31
CA THR A 224 -1.44 -8.77 4.09
C THR A 224 -1.60 -7.66 3.05
N VAL A 225 -2.70 -7.68 2.30
CA VAL A 225 -3.01 -6.67 1.26
C VAL A 225 -4.43 -6.19 1.49
N SER A 226 -4.62 -4.85 1.55
CA SER A 226 -5.96 -4.24 1.50
C SER A 226 -6.18 -3.57 0.15
N ARG A 227 -7.41 -3.67 -0.39
CA ARG A 227 -7.83 -3.02 -1.62
C ARG A 227 -9.06 -2.20 -1.34
N CYS A 228 -8.84 -0.92 -1.04
CA CYS A 228 -9.91 0.01 -0.72
C CYS A 228 -10.45 0.71 -1.98
N SER A 229 -11.71 1.12 -1.93
CA SER A 229 -12.31 2.02 -2.89
C SER A 229 -11.77 3.46 -2.75
N ASN A 230 -12.39 4.44 -3.40
CA ASN A 230 -11.98 5.83 -3.31
C ASN A 230 -12.15 6.36 -1.88
N ASN A 231 -11.05 6.71 -1.24
CA ASN A 231 -11.07 7.28 0.10
C ASN A 231 -11.33 8.79 0.07
N TYR A 232 -12.09 9.31 1.04
CA TYR A 232 -12.25 10.73 1.28
C TYR A 232 -12.17 11.06 2.77
N GLY A 233 -11.89 12.32 3.10
CA GLY A 233 -11.87 12.78 4.49
C GLY A 233 -10.83 13.86 4.77
N PRO A 234 -10.54 14.11 6.06
CA PRO A 234 -9.57 15.12 6.48
C PRO A 234 -8.20 14.90 5.82
N TYR A 235 -7.51 16.01 5.55
CA TYR A 235 -6.16 16.04 4.96
C TYR A 235 -6.07 15.47 3.53
N GLN A 236 -7.19 15.27 2.82
CA GLN A 236 -7.13 14.86 1.42
C GLN A 236 -6.58 15.98 0.54
N PHE A 237 -5.61 15.63 -0.33
CA PHE A 237 -4.94 16.60 -1.19
C PHE A 237 -5.89 17.21 -2.23
N PRO A 238 -5.87 18.54 -2.46
CA PRO A 238 -6.88 19.25 -3.23
C PRO A 238 -6.83 19.03 -4.75
N GLU A 239 -6.01 18.10 -5.25
CA GLU A 239 -6.11 17.61 -6.63
C GLU A 239 -7.17 16.51 -6.79
N LYS A 240 -7.60 15.89 -5.69
CA LYS A 240 -8.62 14.84 -5.71
C LYS A 240 -10.03 15.44 -5.79
N LEU A 241 -10.97 14.68 -6.35
CA LEU A 241 -12.30 15.15 -6.74
C LEU A 241 -13.00 15.95 -5.64
N ILE A 242 -13.22 15.37 -4.47
CA ILE A 242 -14.01 15.99 -3.39
C ILE A 242 -13.37 17.29 -2.91
N PRO A 243 -12.10 17.33 -2.46
CA PRO A 243 -11.51 18.59 -1.99
C PRO A 243 -11.34 19.61 -3.12
N LEU A 244 -11.09 19.20 -4.37
CA LEU A 244 -11.03 20.09 -5.52
C LEU A 244 -12.37 20.79 -5.74
N MET A 245 -13.48 20.05 -5.71
CA MET A 245 -14.83 20.62 -5.86
C MET A 245 -15.13 21.60 -4.73
N ILE A 246 -14.78 21.27 -3.47
CA ILE A 246 -14.99 22.15 -2.32
C ILE A 246 -14.18 23.45 -2.48
N VAL A 247 -12.89 23.34 -2.79
CA VAL A 247 -12.02 24.52 -2.97
C VAL A 247 -12.51 25.41 -4.11
N ASN A 248 -12.89 24.82 -5.23
CA ASN A 248 -13.41 25.58 -6.38
C ASN A 248 -14.73 26.27 -6.03
N ALA A 249 -15.67 25.58 -5.39
CA ALA A 249 -16.95 26.14 -4.98
C ALA A 249 -16.77 27.32 -4.01
N LEU A 250 -15.91 27.17 -3.00
CA LEU A 250 -15.60 28.24 -2.03
C LEU A 250 -14.94 29.46 -2.66
N ASN A 251 -14.25 29.30 -3.79
CA ASN A 251 -13.59 30.37 -4.51
C ASN A 251 -14.39 30.86 -5.73
N ASN A 252 -15.65 30.45 -5.89
CA ASN A 252 -16.50 30.77 -7.03
C ASN A 252 -15.86 30.41 -8.40
N LYS A 253 -15.08 29.34 -8.43
CA LYS A 253 -14.46 28.79 -9.65
C LYS A 253 -15.35 27.72 -10.29
N PRO A 254 -15.25 27.51 -11.61
CA PRO A 254 -15.93 26.41 -12.27
C PRO A 254 -15.62 25.06 -11.65
N LEU A 255 -16.63 24.20 -11.53
CA LEU A 255 -16.46 22.82 -11.06
C LEU A 255 -16.14 21.94 -12.29
N PRO A 256 -14.96 21.30 -12.33
CA PRO A 256 -14.60 20.47 -13.47
C PRO A 256 -15.45 19.20 -13.50
N VAL A 257 -16.00 18.89 -14.66
CA VAL A 257 -16.69 17.63 -14.94
C VAL A 257 -15.78 16.79 -15.84
N TYR A 258 -15.42 15.61 -15.35
CA TYR A 258 -14.56 14.70 -16.10
C TYR A 258 -15.37 13.94 -17.17
N VAL A 259 -14.90 13.99 -18.43
CA VAL A 259 -15.51 13.33 -19.58
C VAL A 259 -17.00 13.69 -19.67
N THR A 260 -17.91 12.74 -19.48
CA THR A 260 -19.37 12.93 -19.53
C THR A 260 -20.01 13.19 -18.17
N GLY A 261 -19.26 13.06 -17.07
CA GLY A 261 -19.78 13.14 -15.71
C GLY A 261 -20.60 11.94 -15.25
N LEU A 262 -20.64 10.85 -16.05
CA LEU A 262 -21.40 9.64 -15.76
C LEU A 262 -20.59 8.59 -14.97
N ASN A 263 -19.40 8.94 -14.54
CA ASN A 263 -18.53 8.04 -13.78
C ASN A 263 -19.16 7.74 -12.41
N VAL A 264 -19.32 6.46 -12.10
CA VAL A 264 -19.76 5.98 -10.79
C VAL A 264 -18.52 5.57 -9.98
N ARG A 265 -18.50 5.93 -8.70
CA ARG A 265 -17.43 5.56 -7.76
C ARG A 265 -18.04 5.20 -6.43
N ASP A 266 -17.45 4.22 -5.79
CA ASP A 266 -17.68 3.92 -4.39
C ASP A 266 -16.76 4.76 -3.51
N TRP A 267 -17.25 5.21 -2.35
CA TRP A 267 -16.54 6.15 -1.48
C TRP A 267 -16.50 5.63 -0.06
N LEU A 268 -15.27 5.52 0.46
CA LEU A 268 -14.99 5.11 1.83
C LEU A 268 -14.51 6.32 2.63
N TYR A 269 -15.17 6.61 3.76
CA TYR A 269 -14.68 7.64 4.67
C TYR A 269 -13.42 7.15 5.37
N VAL A 270 -12.39 7.97 5.40
CA VAL A 270 -11.04 7.54 5.83
C VAL A 270 -10.94 7.09 7.29
N LYS A 271 -11.95 7.37 8.11
CA LYS A 271 -12.01 6.91 9.50
C LYS A 271 -12.80 5.61 9.70
N ASP A 272 -13.46 5.12 8.65
CA ASP A 272 -14.15 3.83 8.64
C ASP A 272 -13.18 2.71 8.26
#